data_101dc9b94029c109ff637f81712c5f57
#
_entry.id   101dc9b94029c109ff637f81712c5f57
#
_cell.length_a   1.000
_cell.length_b   1.000
_cell.length_c   1.000
_cell.angle_alpha   90.00
_cell.angle_beta   90.00
_cell.angle_gamma   90.00
#
_symmetry.space_group_name_H-M   'P 1'
#
loop_
_entity.id
_entity.type
_entity.pdbx_description
1 polymer ?
#
loop_
_entity_poly.entity_id
_entity_poly.type
_entity_poly.pdbx_seq_one_letter_code
_entity_poly.pdbx_strand_id
1 'polypeptide(L)'
;VDAFPFVDNPVLYHAVSNAVTKNGKLIYLTATSTEELDKKVKKQEIKRVSLPRRFHGNPLVVPKKVWLKDLRKKIEKKQVPTKLLKLIKEQRKTSFPLILFVSEIELGDKILSLLRRDFKNEIIELVTSKTDNRLELVEKFRNQEITILVSTTILERGVTFPKVDVFVIEANHRLFTKSALVQIAGRVGRSMERPTGKLLYLAEGSSKEMTQAIKEIKEMNREAGF
;
A
#
# COMPACT_ATOMS: atom_id res chain seq x y z
N VAL A 1 -16.02 3.35 -1.14
CA VAL A 1 -16.83 2.30 -1.81
C VAL A 1 -15.99 1.25 -2.52
N ASP A 2 -14.69 1.47 -2.69
CA ASP A 2 -13.72 0.53 -3.28
C ASP A 2 -13.06 -0.39 -2.22
N ALA A 3 -13.60 -0.45 -1.01
CA ALA A 3 -13.10 -1.24 0.10
C ALA A 3 -14.21 -1.81 0.97
N PHE A 4 -13.82 -2.74 1.85
CA PHE A 4 -14.70 -3.22 2.91
C PHE A 4 -15.31 -2.03 3.69
N PRO A 5 -16.59 -2.09 4.05
CA PRO A 5 -17.51 -3.22 3.86
C PRO A 5 -18.31 -3.20 2.54
N PHE A 6 -18.05 -2.25 1.64
CA PHE A 6 -18.87 -2.03 0.45
C PHE A 6 -18.51 -2.89 -0.76
N VAL A 7 -17.24 -3.34 -0.87
CA VAL A 7 -16.81 -4.19 -2.00
C VAL A 7 -17.62 -5.47 -2.01
N ASP A 8 -18.22 -5.76 -3.16
CA ASP A 8 -19.03 -6.97 -3.42
C ASP A 8 -20.19 -7.19 -2.41
N ASN A 9 -20.69 -6.09 -1.82
CA ASN A 9 -21.80 -6.17 -0.86
C ASN A 9 -23.03 -5.40 -1.37
N PRO A 10 -23.89 -6.04 -2.18
CA PRO A 10 -25.08 -5.40 -2.74
C PRO A 10 -26.10 -4.99 -1.66
N VAL A 11 -26.11 -5.67 -0.52
CA VAL A 11 -27.03 -5.33 0.59
C VAL A 11 -26.71 -3.95 1.16
N LEU A 12 -25.43 -3.64 1.38
CA LEU A 12 -25.01 -2.33 1.86
C LEU A 12 -25.27 -1.22 0.83
N TYR A 13 -25.03 -1.49 -0.46
CA TYR A 13 -25.37 -0.54 -1.52
C TYR A 13 -26.86 -0.23 -1.54
N HIS A 14 -27.69 -1.27 -1.43
CA HIS A 14 -29.15 -1.13 -1.39
C HIS A 14 -29.60 -0.37 -0.13
N ALA A 15 -29.08 -0.72 1.03
CA ALA A 15 -29.39 -0.04 2.29
C ALA A 15 -29.07 1.45 2.24
N VAL A 16 -27.87 1.81 1.74
CA VAL A 16 -27.47 3.22 1.58
C VAL A 16 -28.37 3.94 0.59
N SER A 17 -28.71 3.31 -0.54
CA SER A 17 -29.59 3.92 -1.54
C SER A 17 -31.00 4.17 -0.99
N ASN A 18 -31.52 3.25 -0.18
CA ASN A 18 -32.83 3.39 0.46
C ASN A 18 -32.85 4.42 1.62
N ALA A 19 -31.70 4.65 2.24
CA ALA A 19 -31.58 5.65 3.32
C ALA A 19 -31.54 7.10 2.81
N VAL A 20 -31.37 7.30 1.49
CA VAL A 20 -31.35 8.64 0.91
C VAL A 20 -32.75 9.23 0.87
N THR A 21 -32.97 10.37 1.50
CA THR A 21 -34.25 11.10 1.45
C THR A 21 -34.54 11.65 0.05
N LYS A 22 -35.79 11.99 -0.23
CA LYS A 22 -36.23 12.48 -1.54
C LYS A 22 -35.39 13.65 -2.12
N ASN A 23 -34.86 14.52 -1.25
CA ASN A 23 -33.97 15.63 -1.61
C ASN A 23 -32.50 15.39 -1.21
N GLY A 24 -32.19 14.19 -0.76
CA GLY A 24 -30.82 13.80 -0.32
C GLY A 24 -29.87 13.67 -1.51
N LYS A 25 -28.57 13.80 -1.23
CA LYS A 25 -27.51 13.59 -2.21
C LYS A 25 -26.64 12.42 -1.75
N LEU A 26 -26.31 11.53 -2.67
CA LEU A 26 -25.39 10.42 -2.42
C LEU A 26 -24.00 10.78 -2.96
N ILE A 27 -23.02 10.76 -2.08
CA ILE A 27 -21.63 11.06 -2.43
C ILE A 27 -20.78 9.81 -2.23
N TYR A 28 -20.13 9.34 -3.30
CA TYR A 28 -19.17 8.24 -3.27
C TYR A 28 -17.76 8.80 -3.11
N LEU A 29 -17.09 8.46 -2.02
CA LEU A 29 -15.67 8.82 -1.80
C LEU A 29 -14.80 7.59 -2.06
N THR A 30 -13.83 7.73 -2.93
CA THR A 30 -12.87 6.68 -3.26
C THR A 30 -11.55 7.27 -3.74
N ALA A 31 -10.45 6.61 -3.44
CA ALA A 31 -9.15 6.97 -4.00
C ALA A 31 -8.91 6.27 -5.35
N THR A 32 -9.61 5.17 -5.61
CA THR A 32 -9.53 4.40 -6.86
C THR A 32 -10.94 4.06 -7.33
N SER A 33 -11.32 4.54 -8.50
CA SER A 33 -12.65 4.29 -9.05
C SER A 33 -12.87 2.82 -9.35
N THR A 34 -14.10 2.34 -9.12
CA THR A 34 -14.54 1.01 -9.56
C THR A 34 -15.10 1.08 -10.97
N GLU A 35 -15.09 -0.05 -11.69
CA GLU A 35 -15.67 -0.12 -13.05
C GLU A 35 -17.16 0.24 -13.05
N GLU A 36 -17.89 -0.09 -11.98
CA GLU A 36 -19.30 0.24 -11.83
C GLU A 36 -19.52 1.76 -11.76
N LEU A 37 -18.74 2.45 -10.90
CA LEU A 37 -18.79 3.92 -10.81
C LEU A 37 -18.40 4.58 -12.13
N ASP A 38 -17.38 4.05 -12.81
CA ASP A 38 -16.96 4.57 -14.12
C ASP A 38 -18.05 4.39 -15.18
N LYS A 39 -18.80 3.29 -15.16
CA LYS A 39 -19.98 3.09 -16.03
C LYS A 39 -21.08 4.11 -15.72
N LYS A 40 -21.38 4.36 -14.44
CA LYS A 40 -22.38 5.38 -14.02
C LYS A 40 -21.97 6.79 -14.45
N VAL A 41 -20.68 7.13 -14.34
CA VAL A 41 -20.16 8.42 -14.84
C VAL A 41 -20.32 8.54 -16.36
N LYS A 42 -19.97 7.50 -17.13
CA LYS A 42 -20.12 7.46 -18.59
C LYS A 42 -21.57 7.60 -19.03
N LYS A 43 -22.52 7.02 -18.28
CA LYS A 43 -23.96 7.15 -18.53
C LYS A 43 -24.54 8.47 -18.01
N GLN A 44 -23.72 9.35 -17.43
CA GLN A 44 -24.16 10.62 -16.81
C GLN A 44 -25.14 10.46 -15.64
N GLU A 45 -25.22 9.26 -15.04
CA GLU A 45 -26.04 9.00 -13.85
C GLU A 45 -25.45 9.68 -12.60
N ILE A 46 -24.13 9.83 -12.55
CA ILE A 46 -23.41 10.53 -11.48
C ILE A 46 -22.33 11.44 -12.07
N LYS A 47 -22.02 12.52 -11.35
CA LYS A 47 -20.90 13.40 -11.69
C LYS A 47 -19.64 12.97 -10.98
N ARG A 48 -18.49 13.00 -11.68
CA ARG A 48 -17.16 12.81 -11.07
C ARG A 48 -16.54 14.17 -10.76
N VAL A 49 -16.01 14.28 -9.54
CA VAL A 49 -15.09 15.35 -9.15
C VAL A 49 -13.76 14.68 -8.84
N SER A 50 -12.69 15.04 -9.56
CA SER A 50 -11.34 14.54 -9.33
C SER A 50 -10.56 15.55 -8.50
N LEU A 51 -9.92 15.07 -7.44
CA LEU A 51 -9.01 15.84 -6.59
C LEU A 51 -7.63 15.16 -6.61
N PRO A 52 -6.90 15.21 -7.75
CA PRO A 52 -5.68 14.44 -7.93
C PRO A 52 -4.52 14.99 -7.10
N ARG A 53 -4.57 16.27 -6.75
CA ARG A 53 -3.50 16.93 -5.99
C ARG A 53 -3.60 16.59 -4.50
N ARG A 54 -2.52 16.07 -3.92
CA ARG A 54 -2.44 15.82 -2.49
C ARG A 54 -2.50 17.12 -1.69
N PHE A 55 -2.99 17.08 -0.46
CA PHE A 55 -3.03 18.24 0.43
C PHE A 55 -1.66 18.94 0.56
N HIS A 56 -0.58 18.17 0.58
CA HIS A 56 0.79 18.69 0.68
C HIS A 56 1.36 19.24 -0.65
N GLY A 57 0.59 19.21 -1.74
CA GLY A 57 1.03 19.72 -3.02
C GLY A 57 2.08 18.87 -3.76
N ASN A 58 2.55 17.77 -3.18
CA ASN A 58 3.61 16.94 -3.78
C ASN A 58 3.04 15.79 -4.62
N PRO A 59 3.74 15.35 -5.70
CA PRO A 59 3.32 14.21 -6.51
C PRO A 59 3.28 12.90 -5.71
N LEU A 60 2.50 11.94 -6.18
CA LEU A 60 2.60 10.57 -5.74
C LEU A 60 3.95 9.98 -6.18
N VAL A 61 4.60 9.26 -5.28
CA VAL A 61 5.85 8.56 -5.63
C VAL A 61 5.53 7.41 -6.57
N VAL A 62 6.10 7.45 -7.78
CA VAL A 62 5.95 6.39 -8.77
C VAL A 62 6.79 5.18 -8.36
N PRO A 63 6.20 3.99 -8.20
CA PRO A 63 6.94 2.80 -7.77
C PRO A 63 7.93 2.33 -8.83
N LYS A 64 9.12 1.89 -8.38
CA LYS A 64 10.10 1.22 -9.22
C LYS A 64 9.88 -0.29 -9.17
N LYS A 65 9.74 -0.94 -10.33
CA LYS A 65 9.70 -2.40 -10.42
C LYS A 65 11.10 -2.96 -10.21
N VAL A 66 11.23 -3.96 -9.36
CA VAL A 66 12.48 -4.66 -9.10
C VAL A 66 12.26 -6.15 -9.26
N TRP A 67 13.02 -6.76 -10.15
CA TRP A 67 13.00 -8.21 -10.35
C TRP A 67 13.64 -8.91 -9.15
N LEU A 68 12.88 -9.80 -8.52
CA LEU A 68 13.30 -10.57 -7.35
C LEU A 68 13.02 -12.06 -7.60
N LYS A 69 14.04 -12.79 -8.01
CA LYS A 69 13.95 -14.23 -8.32
C LYS A 69 13.94 -15.10 -7.08
N ASP A 70 13.24 -16.24 -7.18
CA ASP A 70 13.31 -17.37 -6.26
C ASP A 70 13.05 -16.98 -4.79
N LEU A 71 12.20 -15.97 -4.55
CA LEU A 71 11.92 -15.48 -3.20
C LEU A 71 11.48 -16.64 -2.30
N ARG A 72 10.39 -17.32 -2.64
CA ARG A 72 9.81 -18.37 -1.80
C ARG A 72 10.77 -19.53 -1.59
N LYS A 73 11.45 -19.99 -2.63
CA LYS A 73 12.46 -21.06 -2.54
C LYS A 73 13.60 -20.71 -1.58
N LYS A 74 14.06 -19.46 -1.58
CA LYS A 74 15.11 -19.00 -0.67
C LYS A 74 14.60 -18.87 0.77
N ILE A 75 13.39 -18.33 0.95
CA ILE A 75 12.76 -18.23 2.28
C ILE A 75 12.56 -19.62 2.90
N GLU A 76 12.11 -20.61 2.13
CA GLU A 76 12.00 -22.00 2.58
C GLU A 76 13.35 -22.58 3.02
N LYS A 77 14.42 -22.21 2.33
CA LYS A 77 15.80 -22.55 2.72
C LYS A 77 16.35 -21.66 3.86
N LYS A 78 15.50 -20.92 4.55
CA LYS A 78 15.87 -19.99 5.63
C LYS A 78 16.91 -18.94 5.22
N GLN A 79 16.80 -18.43 3.99
CA GLN A 79 17.68 -17.41 3.42
C GLN A 79 16.89 -16.22 2.88
N VAL A 80 17.34 -15.00 3.19
CA VAL A 80 16.83 -13.80 2.51
C VAL A 80 17.48 -13.71 1.12
N PRO A 81 16.72 -13.46 0.03
CA PRO A 81 17.33 -13.23 -1.27
C PRO A 81 18.38 -12.11 -1.20
N THR A 82 19.56 -12.34 -1.71
CA THR A 82 20.70 -11.40 -1.66
C THR A 82 20.32 -9.99 -2.15
N LYS A 83 19.49 -9.92 -3.20
CA LYS A 83 19.03 -8.65 -3.75
C LYS A 83 18.10 -7.91 -2.77
N LEU A 84 17.18 -8.62 -2.10
CA LEU A 84 16.31 -8.04 -1.07
C LEU A 84 17.14 -7.54 0.11
N LEU A 85 18.08 -8.36 0.59
CA LEU A 85 18.99 -8.01 1.67
C LEU A 85 19.80 -6.74 1.33
N LYS A 86 20.32 -6.65 0.11
CA LYS A 86 21.06 -5.45 -0.36
C LYS A 86 20.15 -4.21 -0.38
N LEU A 87 18.94 -4.33 -0.89
CA LEU A 87 17.99 -3.21 -0.96
C LEU A 87 17.60 -2.70 0.45
N ILE A 88 17.38 -3.61 1.40
CA ILE A 88 17.09 -3.24 2.79
C ILE A 88 18.33 -2.57 3.42
N LYS A 89 19.52 -3.14 3.28
CA LYS A 89 20.78 -2.54 3.78
C LYS A 89 20.97 -1.11 3.24
N GLU A 90 20.75 -0.91 1.94
CA GLU A 90 20.86 0.42 1.33
C GLU A 90 19.77 1.39 1.83
N GLN A 91 18.58 0.90 2.10
CA GLN A 91 17.51 1.73 2.66
C GLN A 91 17.83 2.09 4.12
N ARG A 92 18.35 1.15 4.92
CA ARG A 92 18.68 1.40 6.33
C ARG A 92 19.77 2.47 6.53
N LYS A 93 20.62 2.72 5.53
CA LYS A 93 21.57 3.86 5.57
C LYS A 93 20.88 5.23 5.64
N THR A 94 19.60 5.30 5.28
CA THR A 94 18.84 6.56 5.31
C THR A 94 18.25 6.88 6.67
N SER A 95 18.27 5.95 7.61
CA SER A 95 17.62 6.02 8.93
C SER A 95 16.10 6.24 8.90
N PHE A 96 15.46 6.31 7.73
CA PHE A 96 14.01 6.46 7.63
C PHE A 96 13.30 5.12 7.89
N PRO A 97 12.08 5.14 8.47
CA PRO A 97 11.33 3.92 8.71
C PRO A 97 10.99 3.20 7.40
N LEU A 98 10.98 1.86 7.44
CA LEU A 98 10.68 1.00 6.30
C LEU A 98 9.46 0.14 6.57
N ILE A 99 8.49 0.15 5.67
CA ILE A 99 7.41 -0.85 5.65
C ILE A 99 7.70 -1.87 4.55
N LEU A 100 7.63 -3.15 4.93
CA LEU A 100 7.66 -4.28 4.00
C LEU A 100 6.24 -4.86 3.90
N PHE A 101 5.54 -4.59 2.83
CA PHE A 101 4.26 -5.25 2.58
C PHE A 101 4.50 -6.65 2.00
N VAL A 102 3.81 -7.62 2.58
CA VAL A 102 3.84 -9.04 2.17
C VAL A 102 2.44 -9.52 1.79
N SER A 103 2.38 -10.53 0.93
CA SER A 103 1.12 -11.07 0.43
C SER A 103 0.34 -11.85 1.49
N GLU A 104 1.04 -12.58 2.36
CA GLU A 104 0.46 -13.54 3.30
C GLU A 104 1.11 -13.45 4.67
N ILE A 105 0.36 -13.81 5.71
CA ILE A 105 0.84 -13.79 7.10
C ILE A 105 2.03 -14.74 7.26
N GLU A 106 1.92 -15.96 6.75
CA GLU A 106 2.99 -16.97 6.85
C GLU A 106 4.31 -16.51 6.21
N LEU A 107 4.22 -15.84 5.06
CA LEU A 107 5.40 -15.24 4.43
C LEU A 107 5.96 -14.12 5.31
N GLY A 108 5.10 -13.33 5.94
CA GLY A 108 5.48 -12.28 6.88
C GLY A 108 6.26 -12.82 8.09
N ASP A 109 5.79 -13.88 8.71
CA ASP A 109 6.46 -14.54 9.85
C ASP A 109 7.84 -15.07 9.48
N LYS A 110 7.96 -15.73 8.32
CA LYS A 110 9.23 -16.23 7.81
C LYS A 110 10.20 -15.08 7.53
N ILE A 111 9.75 -14.02 6.87
CA ILE A 111 10.57 -12.84 6.58
C ILE A 111 10.99 -12.14 7.87
N LEU A 112 10.09 -11.93 8.83
CA LEU A 112 10.38 -11.35 10.13
C LEU A 112 11.54 -12.09 10.83
N SER A 113 11.42 -13.41 10.94
CA SER A 113 12.42 -14.25 11.60
C SER A 113 13.80 -14.14 10.93
N LEU A 114 13.82 -14.13 9.61
CA LEU A 114 15.06 -14.01 8.84
C LEU A 114 15.67 -12.61 8.94
N LEU A 115 14.85 -11.57 8.89
CA LEU A 115 15.34 -10.20 9.01
C LEU A 115 15.87 -9.89 10.41
N ARG A 116 15.22 -10.37 11.47
CA ARG A 116 15.72 -10.22 12.85
C ARG A 116 17.10 -10.89 13.05
N ARG A 117 17.34 -11.99 12.36
CA ARG A 117 18.66 -12.66 12.36
C ARG A 117 19.72 -11.83 11.63
N ASP A 118 19.37 -11.26 10.47
CA ASP A 118 20.31 -10.61 9.56
C ASP A 118 20.53 -9.11 9.87
N PHE A 119 19.62 -8.48 10.66
CA PHE A 119 19.61 -7.06 11.06
C PHE A 119 19.47 -6.92 12.59
N LYS A 120 20.47 -7.37 13.34
CA LYS A 120 20.44 -7.42 14.82
C LYS A 120 20.27 -6.06 15.50
N ASN A 121 20.65 -4.97 14.83
CA ASN A 121 20.57 -3.60 15.36
C ASN A 121 19.24 -2.90 14.96
N GLU A 122 18.35 -3.57 14.25
CA GLU A 122 17.06 -3.01 13.84
C GLU A 122 15.93 -3.61 14.69
N ILE A 123 14.98 -2.79 15.06
CA ILE A 123 13.75 -3.23 15.74
C ILE A 123 12.73 -3.53 14.65
N ILE A 124 12.40 -4.81 14.50
CA ILE A 124 11.57 -5.32 13.41
C ILE A 124 10.35 -6.00 13.99
N GLU A 125 9.16 -5.56 13.57
CA GLU A 125 7.90 -6.13 14.02
C GLU A 125 7.01 -6.50 12.84
N LEU A 126 6.04 -7.40 13.10
CA LEU A 126 5.03 -7.84 12.14
C LEU A 126 3.64 -7.38 12.62
N VAL A 127 2.90 -6.75 11.72
CA VAL A 127 1.51 -6.36 11.96
C VAL A 127 0.60 -6.99 10.92
N THR A 128 -0.35 -7.77 11.39
CA THR A 128 -1.35 -8.47 10.58
C THR A 128 -2.76 -8.29 11.14
N SER A 129 -3.75 -8.88 10.50
CA SER A 129 -5.13 -8.91 11.04
C SER A 129 -5.25 -9.69 12.36
N LYS A 130 -4.28 -10.57 12.66
CA LYS A 130 -4.24 -11.38 13.88
C LYS A 130 -3.43 -10.75 15.01
N THR A 131 -2.91 -9.55 14.83
CA THR A 131 -2.08 -8.86 15.83
C THR A 131 -2.99 -8.13 16.82
N ASP A 132 -3.00 -8.56 18.08
CA ASP A 132 -3.87 -8.01 19.13
C ASP A 132 -3.49 -6.57 19.51
N ASN A 133 -2.19 -6.30 19.70
CA ASN A 133 -1.65 -5.00 20.08
C ASN A 133 -1.28 -4.12 18.86
N ARG A 134 -2.03 -4.25 17.76
CA ARG A 134 -1.75 -3.56 16.50
C ARG A 134 -1.59 -2.04 16.65
N LEU A 135 -2.45 -1.40 17.42
CA LEU A 135 -2.41 0.05 17.61
C LEU A 135 -1.12 0.51 18.29
N GLU A 136 -0.67 -0.24 19.30
CA GLU A 136 0.58 0.02 20.01
C GLU A 136 1.79 -0.10 19.07
N LEU A 137 1.87 -1.19 18.28
CA LEU A 137 2.96 -1.40 17.33
C LEU A 137 3.00 -0.32 16.23
N VAL A 138 1.83 0.09 15.75
CA VAL A 138 1.69 1.19 14.79
C VAL A 138 2.21 2.49 15.38
N GLU A 139 1.88 2.80 16.65
CA GLU A 139 2.34 4.00 17.31
C GLU A 139 3.85 3.98 17.55
N LYS A 140 4.40 2.86 18.02
CA LYS A 140 5.85 2.67 18.14
C LYS A 140 6.58 2.85 16.81
N PHE A 141 6.00 2.36 15.71
CA PHE A 141 6.58 2.58 14.39
C PHE A 141 6.50 4.05 13.94
N ARG A 142 5.42 4.76 14.26
CA ARG A 142 5.29 6.20 13.99
C ARG A 142 6.32 7.02 14.77
N ASN A 143 6.59 6.63 16.00
CA ASN A 143 7.59 7.25 16.87
C ASN A 143 9.03 6.80 16.54
N GLN A 144 9.22 5.97 15.50
CA GLN A 144 10.50 5.42 15.08
C GLN A 144 11.20 4.52 16.11
N GLU A 145 10.47 4.02 17.09
CA GLU A 145 10.93 2.98 18.01
C GLU A 145 11.06 1.62 17.29
N ILE A 146 10.17 1.35 16.33
CA ILE A 146 10.28 0.25 15.36
C ILE A 146 10.82 0.82 14.06
N THR A 147 11.88 0.22 13.53
CA THR A 147 12.60 0.73 12.36
C THR A 147 12.16 0.06 11.05
N ILE A 148 11.75 -1.22 11.13
CA ILE A 148 11.20 -1.99 10.01
C ILE A 148 9.88 -2.61 10.46
N LEU A 149 8.81 -2.32 9.73
CA LEU A 149 7.51 -2.92 9.96
C LEU A 149 7.16 -3.85 8.79
N VAL A 150 7.03 -5.14 9.07
CA VAL A 150 6.47 -6.11 8.12
C VAL A 150 4.95 -6.07 8.26
N SER A 151 4.20 -6.02 7.17
CA SER A 151 2.75 -5.99 7.24
C SER A 151 2.09 -6.64 6.04
N THR A 152 0.90 -7.20 6.24
CA THR A 152 -0.03 -7.50 5.16
C THR A 152 -0.77 -6.24 4.72
N THR A 153 -1.70 -6.36 3.77
CA THR A 153 -2.48 -5.22 3.23
C THR A 153 -3.30 -4.45 4.28
N ILE A 154 -3.38 -4.94 5.52
CA ILE A 154 -4.18 -4.29 6.59
C ILE A 154 -3.76 -2.85 6.88
N LEU A 155 -2.50 -2.49 6.65
CA LEU A 155 -1.99 -1.13 6.83
C LEU A 155 -2.05 -0.27 5.56
N GLU A 156 -2.67 -0.75 4.49
CA GLU A 156 -2.86 0.06 3.28
C GLU A 156 -3.81 1.25 3.50
N ARG A 157 -4.65 1.19 4.54
CA ARG A 157 -5.67 2.21 4.85
C ARG A 157 -5.64 2.65 6.32
N GLY A 158 -6.23 3.81 6.59
CA GLY A 158 -6.54 4.29 7.94
C GLY A 158 -5.35 4.82 8.76
N VAL A 159 -4.10 4.65 8.32
CA VAL A 159 -2.92 5.07 9.10
C VAL A 159 -2.00 5.95 8.26
N THR A 160 -1.40 6.97 8.86
CA THR A 160 -0.38 7.80 8.24
C THR A 160 0.97 7.55 8.90
N PHE A 161 1.98 7.28 8.09
CA PHE A 161 3.36 7.10 8.54
C PHE A 161 4.21 8.21 7.93
N PRO A 162 4.79 9.10 8.73
CA PRO A 162 5.67 10.15 8.22
C PRO A 162 6.99 9.57 7.71
N LYS A 163 7.53 10.16 6.66
CA LYS A 163 8.89 9.88 6.15
C LYS A 163 9.18 8.42 5.76
N VAL A 164 8.17 7.58 5.56
CA VAL A 164 8.32 6.14 5.35
C VAL A 164 8.80 5.80 3.93
N ASP A 165 9.66 4.79 3.82
CA ASP A 165 9.92 4.03 2.60
C ASP A 165 9.07 2.76 2.57
N VAL A 166 8.72 2.30 1.39
CA VAL A 166 7.84 1.14 1.23
C VAL A 166 8.38 0.18 0.18
N PHE A 167 8.48 -1.08 0.54
CA PHE A 167 8.76 -2.17 -0.38
C PHE A 167 7.58 -3.15 -0.36
N VAL A 168 7.06 -3.48 -1.52
CA VAL A 168 5.99 -4.48 -1.68
C VAL A 168 6.64 -5.75 -2.21
N ILE A 169 6.68 -6.77 -1.38
CA ILE A 169 7.25 -8.08 -1.68
C ILE A 169 6.18 -8.94 -2.35
N GLU A 170 6.53 -9.61 -3.45
CA GLU A 170 5.59 -10.31 -4.33
C GLU A 170 4.46 -9.39 -4.84
N ALA A 171 4.80 -8.19 -5.27
CA ALA A 171 3.82 -7.20 -5.73
C ALA A 171 2.94 -7.71 -6.90
N ASN A 172 3.33 -8.80 -7.59
CA ASN A 172 2.53 -9.49 -8.60
C ASN A 172 1.57 -10.54 -8.02
N HIS A 173 1.56 -10.77 -6.70
CA HIS A 173 0.64 -11.71 -6.07
C HIS A 173 -0.81 -11.22 -6.15
N ARG A 174 -1.77 -12.15 -6.33
CA ARG A 174 -3.21 -11.86 -6.52
C ARG A 174 -3.86 -11.01 -5.43
N LEU A 175 -3.33 -11.03 -4.21
CA LEU A 175 -3.82 -10.22 -3.10
C LEU A 175 -3.46 -8.74 -3.22
N PHE A 176 -2.47 -8.39 -4.04
CA PHE A 176 -2.17 -7.00 -4.35
C PHE A 176 -2.96 -6.52 -5.56
N THR A 177 -4.21 -6.14 -5.33
CA THR A 177 -5.06 -5.53 -6.36
C THR A 177 -4.47 -4.19 -6.81
N LYS A 178 -4.94 -3.69 -7.97
CA LYS A 178 -4.59 -2.33 -8.44
C LYS A 178 -4.85 -1.29 -7.35
N SER A 179 -6.03 -1.33 -6.71
CA SER A 179 -6.41 -0.41 -5.64
C SER A 179 -5.46 -0.49 -4.45
N ALA A 180 -5.15 -1.70 -3.97
CA ALA A 180 -4.21 -1.91 -2.87
C ALA A 180 -2.84 -1.31 -3.18
N LEU A 181 -2.29 -1.56 -4.36
CA LEU A 181 -0.99 -1.02 -4.78
C LEU A 181 -0.97 0.51 -4.86
N VAL A 182 -2.04 1.13 -5.37
CA VAL A 182 -2.17 2.60 -5.39
C VAL A 182 -2.27 3.16 -3.97
N GLN A 183 -3.05 2.53 -3.08
CA GLN A 183 -3.18 2.94 -1.68
C GLN A 183 -1.85 2.83 -0.92
N ILE A 184 -1.11 1.75 -1.14
CA ILE A 184 0.24 1.54 -0.59
C ILE A 184 1.20 2.62 -1.11
N ALA A 185 1.19 2.91 -2.40
CA ALA A 185 2.00 3.98 -2.99
C ALA A 185 1.68 5.34 -2.35
N GLY A 186 0.41 5.57 -2.06
CA GLY A 186 -0.05 6.76 -1.35
C GLY A 186 0.53 6.94 0.06
N ARG A 187 1.21 5.94 0.64
CA ARG A 187 1.86 6.05 1.97
C ARG A 187 3.18 6.81 1.90
N VAL A 188 3.87 6.77 0.77
CA VAL A 188 5.18 7.39 0.59
C VAL A 188 5.05 8.89 0.26
N GLY A 189 5.97 9.70 0.78
CA GLY A 189 6.01 11.13 0.49
C GLY A 189 4.84 11.93 1.09
N ARG A 190 4.32 11.52 2.24
CA ARG A 190 3.23 12.24 2.95
C ARG A 190 3.70 13.34 3.89
N SER A 191 4.99 13.40 4.19
CA SER A 191 5.54 14.44 5.06
C SER A 191 5.99 15.64 4.23
N MET A 192 5.73 16.85 4.71
CA MET A 192 6.29 18.09 4.14
C MET A 192 7.81 18.07 4.16
N GLU A 193 8.41 17.53 5.22
CA GLU A 193 9.86 17.43 5.38
C GLU A 193 10.49 16.37 4.47
N ARG A 194 9.70 15.39 4.01
CA ARG A 194 10.13 14.36 3.08
C ARG A 194 9.02 14.07 2.06
N PRO A 195 8.89 14.91 1.04
CA PRO A 195 7.85 14.77 0.00
C PRO A 195 8.10 13.58 -0.95
N THR A 196 9.24 12.95 -0.84
CA THR A 196 9.68 11.79 -1.64
C THR A 196 9.93 10.57 -0.77
N GLY A 197 10.39 9.47 -1.35
CA GLY A 197 10.78 8.25 -0.65
C GLY A 197 11.05 7.11 -1.61
N LYS A 198 11.57 5.99 -1.09
CA LYS A 198 11.73 4.77 -1.87
C LYS A 198 10.42 3.99 -1.89
N LEU A 199 9.93 3.71 -3.07
CA LEU A 199 8.77 2.84 -3.29
C LEU A 199 9.17 1.77 -4.30
N LEU A 200 9.24 0.51 -3.86
CA LEU A 200 9.67 -0.61 -4.68
C LEU A 200 8.57 -1.67 -4.76
N TYR A 201 8.26 -2.11 -5.98
CA TYR A 201 7.47 -3.30 -6.25
C TYR A 201 8.42 -4.44 -6.64
N LEU A 202 8.63 -5.37 -5.70
CA LEU A 202 9.53 -6.50 -5.84
C LEU A 202 8.72 -7.73 -6.28
N ALA A 203 9.07 -8.32 -7.42
CA ALA A 203 8.31 -9.43 -7.97
C ALA A 203 9.17 -10.28 -8.91
N GLU A 204 8.79 -11.54 -9.12
CA GLU A 204 9.39 -12.43 -10.12
C GLU A 204 8.87 -12.19 -11.54
N GLY A 205 7.85 -11.36 -11.66
CA GLY A 205 7.20 -11.03 -12.93
C GLY A 205 6.44 -9.72 -12.83
N SER A 206 5.64 -9.42 -13.83
CA SER A 206 4.72 -8.28 -13.83
C SER A 206 3.29 -8.80 -13.86
N SER A 207 2.43 -8.24 -13.03
CA SER A 207 0.99 -8.45 -13.14
C SER A 207 0.31 -7.28 -13.85
N LYS A 208 -0.94 -7.51 -14.28
CA LYS A 208 -1.81 -6.50 -14.84
C LYS A 208 -2.06 -5.40 -13.81
N GLU A 209 -2.30 -5.80 -12.55
CA GLU A 209 -2.57 -4.94 -11.40
C GLU A 209 -1.40 -3.99 -11.12
N MET A 210 -0.16 -4.52 -11.10
CA MET A 210 1.05 -3.68 -10.96
C MET A 210 1.17 -2.65 -12.07
N THR A 211 0.92 -3.07 -13.31
CA THR A 211 1.05 -2.19 -14.48
C THR A 211 -0.01 -1.11 -14.47
N GLN A 212 -1.24 -1.47 -14.16
CA GLN A 212 -2.36 -0.53 -14.04
C GLN A 212 -2.19 0.43 -12.85
N ALA A 213 -1.70 -0.04 -11.70
CA ALA A 213 -1.42 0.82 -10.55
C ALA A 213 -0.36 1.89 -10.87
N ILE A 214 0.73 1.50 -11.52
CA ILE A 214 1.78 2.44 -11.95
C ILE A 214 1.23 3.45 -12.97
N LYS A 215 0.41 3.00 -13.90
CA LYS A 215 -0.23 3.87 -14.90
C LYS A 215 -1.14 4.89 -14.22
N GLU A 216 -2.01 4.45 -13.32
CA GLU A 216 -2.93 5.30 -12.56
C GLU A 216 -2.18 6.36 -11.73
N ILE A 217 -1.10 5.98 -11.02
CA ILE A 217 -0.27 6.92 -10.27
C ILE A 217 0.33 8.00 -11.17
N LYS A 218 0.82 7.62 -12.35
CA LYS A 218 1.35 8.57 -13.33
C LYS A 218 0.27 9.49 -13.89
N GLU A 219 -0.92 8.97 -14.15
CA GLU A 219 -2.08 9.74 -14.62
C GLU A 219 -2.53 10.75 -13.56
N MET A 220 -2.65 10.33 -12.29
CA MET A 220 -2.96 11.21 -11.17
C MET A 220 -1.93 12.35 -11.03
N ASN A 221 -0.65 12.06 -11.17
CA ASN A 221 0.39 13.08 -11.13
C ASN A 221 0.24 14.07 -12.30
N ARG A 222 0.00 13.59 -13.51
CA ARG A 222 -0.22 14.44 -14.67
C ARG A 222 -1.46 15.33 -14.52
N GLU A 223 -2.58 14.79 -14.02
CA GLU A 223 -3.79 15.56 -13.73
C GLU A 223 -3.55 16.61 -12.63
N ALA A 224 -2.65 16.35 -11.70
CA ALA A 224 -2.22 17.30 -10.66
C ALA A 224 -1.24 18.37 -11.14
N GLY A 225 -0.74 18.28 -12.39
CA GLY A 225 0.20 19.24 -12.98
C GLY A 225 1.68 18.90 -12.72
N PHE A 226 2.03 17.58 -12.54
CA PHE A 226 3.41 17.10 -12.36
C PHE A 226 3.90 16.27 -13.55
#